data_58391b94a419345aa56e157ed40b2013
#
_entry.id   58391b94a419345aa56e157ed40b2013
#
_cell.length_a   1.000
_cell.length_b   1.000
_cell.length_c   1.000
_cell.angle_alpha   90.00
_cell.angle_beta   90.00
_cell.angle_gamma   90.00
#
_symmetry.space_group_name_H-M   'P 1'
#
loop_
_entity.id
_entity.type
_entity.pdbx_description
1 polymer ?
#
loop_
_entity_poly.entity_id
_entity_poly.type
_entity_poly.pdbx_seq_one_letter_code
_entity_poly.pdbx_strand_id
1 'polypeptide(L)'
;ESAHSIRFLYQHFLSGITEKSLNVFYYACSYAKVDYSRFMNTTVRITLKLIPDSLQTQPVFLCVDDTMVSKFGTKFENVSKLFDHAAHNGCNYLNGHCFVSVMLCVPAWNRDKVSYLSVPLGYRMWQKKESKLELAASMIRQVMPEFHSKDHVVILCDSWYTKQNM
;
A
#
# COMPACT_ATOMS: atom_id res chain seq x y z
N GLU A 1 -11.07 -2.83 15.43
CA GLU A 1 -12.11 -2.30 14.52
C GLU A 1 -11.44 -1.62 13.32
N SER A 2 -11.86 -1.94 12.10
CA SER A 2 -11.34 -1.32 10.89
C SER A 2 -12.04 0.02 10.64
N ALA A 3 -11.28 1.03 10.17
CA ALA A 3 -11.84 2.32 9.80
C ALA A 3 -12.68 2.17 8.51
N HIS A 4 -13.98 2.30 8.62
CA HIS A 4 -14.91 2.10 7.50
C HIS A 4 -15.26 3.38 6.74
N SER A 5 -14.95 4.56 7.30
CA SER A 5 -15.27 5.84 6.69
C SER A 5 -14.39 6.98 7.23
N ILE A 6 -14.31 8.07 6.46
CA ILE A 6 -13.66 9.31 6.91
C ILE A 6 -14.29 9.83 8.21
N ARG A 7 -15.61 9.72 8.34
CA ARG A 7 -16.33 10.13 9.56
C ARG A 7 -15.88 9.30 10.77
N PHE A 8 -15.78 7.99 10.63
CA PHE A 8 -15.30 7.10 11.68
C PHE A 8 -13.85 7.47 12.08
N LEU A 9 -12.97 7.62 11.09
CA LEU A 9 -11.58 8.02 11.32
C LEU A 9 -11.49 9.38 12.04
N TYR A 10 -12.33 10.34 11.65
CA TYR A 10 -12.39 11.64 12.28
C TYR A 10 -12.82 11.55 13.75
N GLN A 11 -13.92 10.84 14.03
CA GLN A 11 -14.48 10.75 15.37
C GLN A 11 -13.57 10.04 16.35
N HIS A 12 -12.83 9.02 15.91
CA HIS A 12 -12.02 8.17 16.80
C HIS A 12 -10.53 8.51 16.82
N PHE A 13 -10.06 9.32 15.89
CA PHE A 13 -8.63 9.61 15.80
C PHE A 13 -8.34 11.08 15.45
N LEU A 14 -8.82 11.57 14.29
CA LEU A 14 -8.37 12.86 13.76
C LEU A 14 -8.81 14.05 14.65
N SER A 15 -9.99 13.99 15.24
CA SER A 15 -10.49 15.05 16.12
C SER A 15 -9.62 15.26 17.37
N GLY A 16 -8.85 14.24 17.78
CA GLY A 16 -7.90 14.33 18.90
C GLY A 16 -6.56 14.97 18.55
N ILE A 17 -6.21 15.06 17.26
CA ILE A 17 -4.91 15.54 16.80
C ILE A 17 -4.98 16.83 15.97
N THR A 18 -6.17 17.31 15.65
CA THR A 18 -6.36 18.54 14.86
C THR A 18 -7.67 19.24 15.19
N GLU A 19 -7.65 20.57 15.13
CA GLU A 19 -8.86 21.40 15.27
C GLU A 19 -9.67 21.52 13.95
N LYS A 20 -9.20 20.90 12.86
CA LYS A 20 -9.90 20.95 11.57
C LYS A 20 -11.23 20.21 11.66
N SER A 21 -12.28 20.76 11.05
CA SER A 21 -13.59 20.14 11.00
C SER A 21 -13.64 18.92 10.08
N LEU A 22 -14.59 18.02 10.28
CA LEU A 22 -14.85 16.84 9.43
C LEU A 22 -14.97 17.21 7.94
N ASN A 23 -15.61 18.35 7.62
CA ASN A 23 -15.80 18.80 6.24
C ASN A 23 -14.49 19.07 5.51
N VAL A 24 -13.44 19.53 6.22
CA VAL A 24 -12.11 19.72 5.63
C VAL A 24 -11.53 18.39 5.13
N PHE A 25 -11.76 17.29 5.86
CA PHE A 25 -11.29 15.96 5.44
C PHE A 25 -12.08 15.43 4.24
N TYR A 26 -13.40 15.62 4.21
CA TYR A 26 -14.20 15.29 3.03
C TYR A 26 -13.74 16.07 1.80
N TYR A 27 -13.52 17.38 1.96
CA TYR A 27 -13.02 18.22 0.87
C TYR A 27 -11.64 17.76 0.40
N ALA A 28 -10.72 17.49 1.32
CA ALA A 28 -9.38 17.03 0.99
C ALA A 28 -9.42 15.70 0.22
N CYS A 29 -10.23 14.73 0.66
CA CYS A 29 -10.34 13.44 -0.04
C CYS A 29 -11.02 13.53 -1.42
N SER A 30 -11.87 14.56 -1.64
CA SER A 30 -12.63 14.69 -2.88
C SER A 30 -11.96 15.59 -3.92
N TYR A 31 -11.24 16.61 -3.48
CA TYR A 31 -10.80 17.71 -4.36
C TYR A 31 -9.32 18.05 -4.26
N ALA A 32 -8.61 17.63 -3.21
CA ALA A 32 -7.20 17.96 -3.09
C ALA A 32 -6.38 17.23 -4.16
N LYS A 33 -5.56 17.99 -4.88
CA LYS A 33 -4.58 17.44 -5.81
C LYS A 33 -3.37 16.96 -5.02
N VAL A 34 -3.39 15.71 -4.60
CA VAL A 34 -2.27 15.09 -3.88
C VAL A 34 -1.26 14.56 -4.88
N ASP A 35 -0.02 15.00 -4.76
CA ASP A 35 1.10 14.36 -5.46
C ASP A 35 1.49 13.06 -4.74
N TYR A 36 0.83 11.97 -5.14
CA TYR A 36 1.06 10.65 -4.54
C TYR A 36 2.50 10.16 -4.74
N SER A 37 3.15 10.55 -5.82
CA SER A 37 4.55 10.19 -6.07
C SER A 37 5.47 10.81 -5.03
N ARG A 38 5.31 12.12 -4.81
CA ARG A 38 6.04 12.85 -3.78
C ARG A 38 5.71 12.33 -2.38
N PHE A 39 4.45 11.97 -2.14
CA PHE A 39 4.03 11.38 -0.87
C PHE A 39 4.74 10.05 -0.60
N MET A 40 4.73 9.11 -1.56
CA MET A 40 5.42 7.83 -1.45
C MET A 40 6.93 8.01 -1.19
N ASN A 41 7.60 8.82 -1.99
CA ASN A 41 9.05 9.06 -1.86
C ASN A 41 9.40 9.70 -0.50
N THR A 42 8.58 10.67 -0.05
CA THR A 42 8.78 11.31 1.26
C THR A 42 8.57 10.30 2.39
N THR A 43 7.57 9.42 2.28
CA THR A 43 7.33 8.36 3.26
C THR A 43 8.52 7.43 3.38
N VAL A 44 9.08 6.95 2.27
CA VAL A 44 10.32 6.13 2.28
C VAL A 44 11.44 6.86 2.99
N ARG A 45 11.73 8.09 2.60
CA ARG A 45 12.83 8.90 3.15
C ARG A 45 12.71 9.14 4.66
N ILE A 46 11.50 9.43 5.14
CA ILE A 46 11.24 9.59 6.58
C ILE A 46 11.41 8.26 7.30
N THR A 47 10.84 7.18 6.76
CA THR A 47 10.87 5.85 7.39
C THR A 47 12.29 5.32 7.50
N LEU A 48 13.13 5.48 6.47
CA LEU A 48 14.54 5.07 6.53
C LEU A 48 15.34 5.83 7.60
N LYS A 49 15.03 7.11 7.84
CA LYS A 49 15.66 7.90 8.90
C LYS A 49 15.28 7.46 10.32
N LEU A 50 14.20 6.72 10.47
CA LEU A 50 13.74 6.20 11.76
C LEU A 50 14.40 4.86 12.12
N ILE A 51 15.15 4.24 11.21
CA ILE A 51 15.88 3.00 11.49
C ILE A 51 17.00 3.32 12.50
N PRO A 52 17.04 2.64 13.67
CA PRO A 52 18.11 2.81 14.64
C PRO A 52 19.48 2.48 14.04
N ASP A 53 20.53 3.20 14.43
CA ASP A 53 21.89 2.99 13.91
C ASP A 53 22.37 1.54 14.07
N SER A 54 22.03 0.89 15.18
CA SER A 54 22.33 -0.52 15.46
C SER A 54 21.65 -1.52 14.52
N LEU A 55 20.63 -1.08 13.75
CA LEU A 55 19.85 -1.92 12.84
C LEU A 55 20.06 -1.55 11.36
N GLN A 56 20.90 -0.58 11.05
CA GLN A 56 21.14 -0.12 9.66
C GLN A 56 21.74 -1.20 8.74
N THR A 57 22.35 -2.24 9.30
CA THR A 57 22.88 -3.38 8.53
C THR A 57 21.81 -4.44 8.23
N GLN A 58 20.64 -4.35 8.85
CA GLN A 58 19.54 -5.27 8.60
C GLN A 58 18.88 -4.95 7.25
N PRO A 59 18.36 -5.98 6.54
CA PRO A 59 17.64 -5.73 5.29
C PRO A 59 16.36 -4.93 5.53
N VAL A 60 15.98 -4.14 4.54
CA VAL A 60 14.65 -3.55 4.41
C VAL A 60 13.88 -4.29 3.32
N PHE A 61 12.58 -4.47 3.50
CA PHE A 61 11.78 -5.20 2.54
C PHE A 61 10.77 -4.28 1.85
N LEU A 62 10.65 -4.43 0.52
CA LEU A 62 9.53 -3.92 -0.26
C LEU A 62 8.59 -5.08 -0.55
N CYS A 63 7.47 -5.13 0.17
CA CYS A 63 6.48 -6.19 0.02
C CYS A 63 5.42 -5.76 -0.99
N VAL A 64 5.19 -6.61 -1.99
CA VAL A 64 4.17 -6.42 -3.03
C VAL A 64 3.07 -7.43 -2.84
N ASP A 65 1.83 -6.96 -2.85
CA ASP A 65 0.66 -7.82 -2.79
C ASP A 65 -0.51 -7.16 -3.52
N ASP A 66 -1.55 -7.94 -3.83
CA ASP A 66 -2.78 -7.40 -4.37
C ASP A 66 -4.00 -7.74 -3.52
N THR A 67 -4.90 -6.79 -3.44
CA THR A 67 -6.13 -6.92 -2.67
C THR A 67 -7.33 -6.67 -3.55
N MET A 68 -8.34 -7.54 -3.43
CA MET A 68 -9.61 -7.39 -4.12
C MET A 68 -10.67 -6.83 -3.20
N VAL A 69 -11.40 -5.83 -3.68
CA VAL A 69 -12.51 -5.19 -2.97
C VAL A 69 -13.78 -5.41 -3.78
N SER A 70 -14.68 -6.26 -3.27
CA SER A 70 -15.96 -6.53 -3.91
C SER A 70 -16.83 -5.27 -3.98
N LYS A 71 -17.56 -5.11 -5.10
CA LYS A 71 -18.51 -4.03 -5.32
C LYS A 71 -19.85 -4.60 -5.79
N PHE A 72 -20.90 -4.06 -5.23
CA PHE A 72 -22.27 -4.38 -5.64
C PHE A 72 -22.76 -3.32 -6.63
N GLY A 73 -23.24 -3.76 -7.79
CA GLY A 73 -23.70 -2.88 -8.88
C GLY A 73 -22.64 -2.64 -9.96
N THR A 74 -23.09 -2.04 -11.06
CA THR A 74 -22.29 -1.86 -12.31
C THR A 74 -21.88 -0.41 -12.57
N LYS A 75 -22.27 0.52 -11.71
CA LYS A 75 -22.06 1.97 -11.90
C LYS A 75 -20.73 2.51 -11.39
N PHE A 76 -19.89 1.67 -10.76
CA PHE A 76 -18.58 2.10 -10.32
C PHE A 76 -17.57 2.05 -11.47
N GLU A 77 -16.78 3.11 -11.62
CA GLU A 77 -15.70 3.13 -12.61
C GLU A 77 -14.69 2.00 -12.33
N ASN A 78 -14.18 1.40 -13.41
CA ASN A 78 -13.16 0.35 -13.38
C ASN A 78 -13.54 -0.92 -12.59
N VAL A 79 -14.83 -1.14 -12.29
CA VAL A 79 -15.29 -2.44 -11.78
C VAL A 79 -15.11 -3.50 -12.86
N SER A 80 -14.55 -4.61 -12.48
CA SER A 80 -14.37 -5.75 -13.38
C SER A 80 -14.66 -7.07 -12.70
N LYS A 81 -14.94 -8.09 -13.50
CA LYS A 81 -15.03 -9.46 -13.03
C LYS A 81 -13.61 -9.96 -12.72
N LEU A 82 -13.36 -10.27 -11.47
CA LEU A 82 -12.08 -10.72 -10.93
C LEU A 82 -12.19 -12.17 -10.51
N PHE A 83 -11.12 -12.94 -10.71
CA PHE A 83 -11.05 -14.30 -10.20
C PHE A 83 -10.55 -14.26 -8.76
N ASP A 84 -11.33 -14.85 -7.85
CA ASP A 84 -11.02 -14.93 -6.42
C ASP A 84 -10.55 -16.36 -6.08
N HIS A 85 -9.26 -16.50 -5.87
CA HIS A 85 -8.65 -17.78 -5.48
C HIS A 85 -9.04 -18.25 -4.09
N ALA A 86 -9.51 -17.35 -3.22
CA ALA A 86 -9.92 -17.63 -1.85
C ALA A 86 -11.43 -17.90 -1.69
N ALA A 87 -12.20 -17.84 -2.78
CA ALA A 87 -13.64 -18.05 -2.72
C ALA A 87 -13.97 -19.52 -2.45
N HIS A 88 -14.66 -19.76 -1.33
CA HIS A 88 -15.14 -21.09 -0.94
C HIS A 88 -16.65 -21.30 -1.17
N ASN A 89 -17.32 -20.35 -1.85
CA ASN A 89 -18.78 -20.31 -2.00
C ASN A 89 -19.30 -20.82 -3.36
N GLY A 90 -18.48 -21.59 -4.09
CA GLY A 90 -18.88 -22.18 -5.38
C GLY A 90 -18.83 -21.21 -6.57
N CYS A 91 -18.56 -19.92 -6.35
CA CYS A 91 -18.36 -18.94 -7.41
C CYS A 91 -16.97 -18.30 -7.24
N ASN A 92 -16.01 -18.71 -8.08
CA ASN A 92 -14.64 -18.18 -8.05
C ASN A 92 -14.50 -16.80 -8.69
N TYR A 93 -15.58 -16.06 -8.84
CA TYR A 93 -15.56 -14.73 -9.44
C TYR A 93 -16.32 -13.73 -8.59
N LEU A 94 -15.74 -12.55 -8.45
CA LEU A 94 -16.40 -11.39 -7.85
C LEU A 94 -16.34 -10.18 -8.82
N ASN A 95 -17.33 -9.31 -8.71
CA ASN A 95 -17.25 -7.99 -9.32
C ASN A 95 -16.61 -7.03 -8.33
N GLY A 96 -15.57 -6.31 -8.75
CA GLY A 96 -14.89 -5.43 -7.82
C GLY A 96 -13.69 -4.71 -8.42
N HIS A 97 -12.93 -4.12 -7.54
CA HIS A 97 -11.64 -3.49 -7.83
C HIS A 97 -10.52 -4.39 -7.32
N CYS A 98 -9.43 -4.45 -8.06
CA CYS A 98 -8.17 -5.00 -7.60
C CYS A 98 -7.16 -3.88 -7.42
N PHE A 99 -6.50 -3.84 -6.26
CA PHE A 99 -5.46 -2.87 -5.95
C PHE A 99 -4.14 -3.61 -5.76
N VAL A 100 -3.10 -3.16 -6.45
CA VAL A 100 -1.72 -3.56 -6.16
C VAL A 100 -1.17 -2.62 -5.10
N SER A 101 -0.59 -3.17 -4.06
CA SER A 101 0.00 -2.44 -2.94
C SER A 101 1.50 -2.64 -2.87
N VAL A 102 2.21 -1.62 -2.41
CA VAL A 102 3.60 -1.70 -2.01
C VAL A 102 3.74 -1.23 -0.58
N MET A 103 4.37 -2.05 0.24
CA MET A 103 4.61 -1.80 1.65
C MET A 103 6.11 -1.83 1.94
N LEU A 104 6.61 -0.86 2.68
CA LEU A 104 7.98 -0.82 3.17
C LEU A 104 8.03 -1.42 4.58
N CYS A 105 8.85 -2.46 4.76
CA CYS A 105 9.09 -3.05 6.07
C CYS A 105 10.53 -2.72 6.51
N VAL A 106 10.66 -1.99 7.62
CA VAL A 106 11.93 -1.56 8.17
C VAL A 106 12.20 -2.18 9.52
N PRO A 107 13.48 -2.51 9.85
CA PRO A 107 13.81 -3.08 11.14
C PRO A 107 13.60 -2.05 12.26
N ALA A 108 13.05 -2.52 13.35
CA ALA A 108 12.77 -1.74 14.56
C ALA A 108 12.96 -2.60 15.81
N TRP A 109 13.27 -1.97 16.92
CA TRP A 109 13.29 -2.67 18.22
C TRP A 109 11.87 -2.86 18.75
N ASN A 110 11.52 -4.09 19.06
CA ASN A 110 10.34 -4.41 19.86
C ASN A 110 10.80 -5.07 21.16
N ARG A 111 10.87 -4.26 22.20
CA ARG A 111 11.57 -4.58 23.45
C ARG A 111 13.04 -4.91 23.13
N ASP A 112 13.53 -6.12 23.42
CA ASP A 112 14.91 -6.55 23.15
C ASP A 112 15.06 -7.41 21.90
N LYS A 113 14.06 -7.42 21.02
CA LYS A 113 14.04 -8.23 19.78
C LYS A 113 13.91 -7.35 18.54
N VAL A 114 14.65 -7.72 17.51
CA VAL A 114 14.45 -7.12 16.19
C VAL A 114 13.09 -7.56 15.64
N SER A 115 12.28 -6.62 15.24
CA SER A 115 11.02 -6.82 14.54
C SER A 115 10.99 -5.90 13.32
N TYR A 116 9.91 -5.97 12.52
CA TYR A 116 9.76 -5.13 11.35
C TYR A 116 8.48 -4.30 11.46
N LEU A 117 8.66 -2.99 11.29
CA LEU A 117 7.55 -2.04 11.16
C LEU A 117 7.14 -1.97 9.68
N SER A 118 5.87 -2.26 9.41
CA SER A 118 5.30 -2.19 8.06
C SER A 118 4.64 -0.85 7.83
N VAL A 119 5.09 -0.13 6.80
CA VAL A 119 4.60 1.20 6.41
C VAL A 119 4.04 1.13 4.99
N PRO A 120 2.72 1.36 4.78
CA PRO A 120 2.15 1.36 3.46
C PRO A 120 2.68 2.55 2.65
N LEU A 121 3.23 2.28 1.47
CA LEU A 121 3.70 3.32 0.56
C LEU A 121 2.59 3.80 -0.36
N GLY A 122 1.78 2.87 -0.88
CA GLY A 122 0.69 3.24 -1.75
C GLY A 122 -0.06 2.05 -2.32
N TYR A 123 -1.20 2.37 -2.94
CA TYR A 123 -2.08 1.45 -3.63
C TYR A 123 -2.38 1.99 -5.02
N ARG A 124 -2.33 1.14 -6.05
CA ARG A 124 -2.76 1.48 -7.40
C ARG A 124 -3.83 0.53 -7.87
N MET A 125 -4.93 1.09 -8.40
CA MET A 125 -6.02 0.30 -8.96
C MET A 125 -5.58 -0.32 -10.28
N TRP A 126 -5.71 -1.64 -10.37
CA TRP A 126 -5.48 -2.37 -11.60
C TRP A 126 -6.65 -2.22 -12.57
N GLN A 127 -6.39 -1.72 -13.76
CA GLN A 127 -7.40 -1.40 -14.79
C GLN A 127 -7.38 -2.36 -16.01
N LYS A 128 -6.65 -3.48 -15.93
CA LYS A 128 -6.46 -4.45 -17.03
C LYS A 128 -5.74 -3.87 -18.29
N LYS A 129 -5.23 -2.65 -18.24
CA LYS A 129 -4.43 -2.04 -19.30
C LYS A 129 -2.97 -2.48 -19.29
N GLU A 130 -2.51 -2.90 -18.14
CA GLU A 130 -1.18 -3.40 -17.85
C GLU A 130 -1.28 -4.62 -16.94
N SER A 131 -0.23 -5.41 -16.82
CA SER A 131 -0.19 -6.50 -15.84
C SER A 131 -0.02 -5.95 -14.42
N LYS A 132 -0.48 -6.70 -13.42
CA LYS A 132 -0.24 -6.35 -12.01
C LYS A 132 1.26 -6.27 -11.70
N LEU A 133 2.07 -7.09 -12.36
CA LEU A 133 3.53 -7.09 -12.24
C LEU A 133 4.13 -5.77 -12.75
N GLU A 134 3.73 -5.28 -13.92
CA GLU A 134 4.18 -4.00 -14.47
C GLU A 134 3.79 -2.84 -13.55
N LEU A 135 2.56 -2.89 -13.02
CA LEU A 135 2.07 -1.88 -12.08
C LEU A 135 2.92 -1.87 -10.79
N ALA A 136 3.18 -3.05 -10.20
CA ALA A 136 4.06 -3.21 -9.05
C ALA A 136 5.48 -2.71 -9.35
N ALA A 137 6.05 -3.13 -10.48
CA ALA A 137 7.39 -2.73 -10.90
C ALA A 137 7.49 -1.20 -11.10
N SER A 138 6.44 -0.55 -11.61
CA SER A 138 6.42 0.91 -11.75
C SER A 138 6.43 1.62 -10.39
N MET A 139 5.68 1.09 -9.40
CA MET A 139 5.67 1.62 -8.05
C MET A 139 7.02 1.46 -7.36
N ILE A 140 7.66 0.29 -7.52
CA ILE A 140 8.99 0.03 -6.97
C ILE A 140 10.02 0.96 -7.60
N ARG A 141 10.08 1.05 -8.94
CA ARG A 141 11.03 1.95 -9.64
C ARG A 141 10.88 3.40 -9.19
N GLN A 142 9.69 3.83 -8.85
CA GLN A 142 9.43 5.18 -8.37
C GLN A 142 10.12 5.46 -7.03
N VAL A 143 10.16 4.49 -6.11
CA VAL A 143 10.71 4.69 -4.76
C VAL A 143 12.18 4.28 -4.65
N MET A 144 12.70 3.49 -5.57
CA MET A 144 14.10 3.04 -5.56
C MET A 144 15.14 4.16 -5.44
N PRO A 145 14.97 5.35 -6.07
CA PRO A 145 15.94 6.44 -5.91
C PRO A 145 16.07 7.00 -4.49
N GLU A 146 15.16 6.68 -3.58
CA GLU A 146 15.23 7.12 -2.19
C GLU A 146 16.11 6.22 -1.32
N PHE A 147 16.50 5.04 -1.83
CA PHE A 147 17.43 4.12 -1.16
C PHE A 147 18.87 4.43 -1.55
N HIS A 148 19.77 4.26 -0.61
CA HIS A 148 21.20 4.40 -0.85
C HIS A 148 21.84 3.08 -1.28
N SER A 149 22.99 3.12 -1.94
CA SER A 149 23.74 1.92 -2.36
C SER A 149 24.13 0.98 -1.21
N LYS A 150 24.18 1.50 0.01
CA LYS A 150 24.46 0.73 1.24
C LYS A 150 23.22 0.01 1.79
N ASP A 151 22.03 0.41 1.37
CA ASP A 151 20.79 -0.15 1.90
C ASP A 151 20.57 -1.52 1.27
N HIS A 152 20.42 -2.55 2.11
CA HIS A 152 20.12 -3.90 1.67
C HIS A 152 18.61 -4.03 1.43
N VAL A 153 18.16 -3.73 0.22
CA VAL A 153 16.75 -3.78 -0.17
C VAL A 153 16.40 -5.13 -0.77
N VAL A 154 15.38 -5.79 -0.21
CA VAL A 154 14.85 -7.07 -0.68
C VAL A 154 13.40 -6.89 -1.10
N ILE A 155 13.05 -7.33 -2.31
CA ILE A 155 11.66 -7.31 -2.80
C ILE A 155 11.03 -8.65 -2.47
N LEU A 156 9.90 -8.62 -1.77
CA LEU A 156 9.09 -9.78 -1.45
C LEU A 156 7.75 -9.68 -2.18
N CYS A 157 7.38 -10.76 -2.86
CA CYS A 157 6.08 -10.86 -3.53
C CYS A 157 5.60 -12.31 -3.51
N ASP A 158 4.29 -12.52 -3.70
CA ASP A 158 3.75 -13.86 -3.87
C ASP A 158 4.33 -14.52 -5.14
N SER A 159 4.41 -15.84 -5.12
CA SER A 159 4.89 -16.70 -6.22
C SER A 159 4.15 -16.43 -7.56
N TRP A 160 2.93 -15.91 -7.49
CA TRP A 160 2.18 -15.50 -8.67
C TRP A 160 2.89 -14.41 -9.48
N TYR A 161 3.55 -13.47 -8.81
CA TYR A 161 4.33 -12.39 -9.44
C TYR A 161 5.60 -12.89 -10.12
N THR A 162 6.08 -14.09 -9.80
CA THR A 162 7.32 -14.65 -10.35
C THR A 162 7.10 -15.57 -11.55
N LYS A 163 5.86 -16.01 -11.79
CA LYS A 163 5.53 -17.01 -12.84
C LYS A 163 5.37 -16.46 -14.26
N GLN A 164 5.44 -15.14 -14.48
CA GLN A 164 5.16 -14.54 -15.78
C GLN A 164 6.37 -14.37 -16.71
N ASN A 165 7.54 -14.91 -16.38
CA ASN A 165 8.75 -14.81 -17.20
C ASN A 165 9.37 -16.19 -17.52
N MET A 166 8.56 -17.15 -17.93
CA MET A 166 9.02 -18.33 -18.65
C MET A 166 8.36 -18.44 -20.01
#